data_e88527cae8bbf220d8d3df1e67a7406f
#
_entry.id   e88527cae8bbf220d8d3df1e67a7406f
#
_cell.length_a   1.000
_cell.length_b   1.000
_cell.length_c   1.000
_cell.angle_alpha   90.00
_cell.angle_beta   90.00
_cell.angle_gamma   90.00
#
_symmetry.space_group_name_H-M   'P 1'
#
loop_
_entity.id
_entity.type
_entity.pdbx_description
1 polymer ?
#
loop_
_entity_poly.entity_id
_entity_poly.type
_entity_poly.pdbx_seq_one_letter_code
_entity_poly.pdbx_strand_id
1 'polypeptide(L)'
;MGDRRTEVNHPASGITSFTYDALGNVLTKQTANLAKEGKFITYDYDYQRLTGINYPDHPENNVKYYYGGRNASQNRIGRLMLREDGTGAIEYFYGKMGEVIKTRRTLIVPNQAIATYVTQWTYDSHNRLLEMIYPDEEKITYSYNLGGQLEKVHGYKSYGYDYVSKIGYDKFEQRTYITEQLQIISHSRGSAFLFSTSTSKAFWMESNNCSMSLLVSTASLLLFSFGCFRALC
;
A
#
# COMPACT_ATOMS: atom_id res chain seq x y z
N MET A 1 -1.71 15.46 -35.72
CA MET A 1 -2.41 14.49 -34.88
C MET A 1 -1.38 13.94 -33.91
N GLY A 2 -1.66 13.96 -32.60
CA GLY A 2 -0.72 13.45 -31.61
C GLY A 2 -0.48 11.96 -31.77
N ASP A 3 0.71 11.51 -31.40
CA ASP A 3 1.14 10.12 -31.47
C ASP A 3 0.44 9.30 -30.35
N ARG A 4 -0.80 8.88 -30.62
CA ARG A 4 -1.63 8.09 -29.69
C ARG A 4 -1.59 6.64 -30.09
N ARG A 5 -1.33 5.78 -29.11
CA ARG A 5 -1.31 4.33 -29.32
C ARG A 5 -2.73 3.79 -29.52
N THR A 6 -3.10 3.45 -30.74
CA THR A 6 -4.41 2.91 -31.08
C THR A 6 -4.48 1.39 -30.94
N GLU A 7 -3.31 0.72 -30.97
CA GLU A 7 -3.25 -0.73 -30.89
C GLU A 7 -1.98 -1.20 -30.17
N VAL A 8 -2.10 -2.29 -29.43
CA VAL A 8 -0.98 -3.01 -28.81
C VAL A 8 -1.14 -4.48 -29.17
N ASN A 9 -0.16 -5.04 -29.86
CA ASN A 9 -0.09 -6.46 -30.11
C ASN A 9 0.89 -7.13 -29.12
N HIS A 10 0.37 -8.01 -28.27
CA HIS A 10 1.16 -8.73 -27.28
C HIS A 10 1.09 -10.24 -27.55
N PRO A 11 2.23 -10.96 -27.62
CA PRO A 11 2.25 -12.38 -28.01
C PRO A 11 1.34 -13.29 -27.17
N ALA A 12 1.21 -13.02 -25.87
CA ALA A 12 0.41 -13.86 -24.97
C ALA A 12 -1.06 -13.42 -24.83
N SER A 13 -1.36 -12.13 -24.92
CA SER A 13 -2.73 -11.59 -24.69
C SER A 13 -3.44 -11.15 -25.97
N GLY A 14 -2.76 -11.21 -27.12
CA GLY A 14 -3.30 -10.78 -28.39
C GLY A 14 -3.38 -9.25 -28.55
N ILE A 15 -4.23 -8.83 -29.47
CA ILE A 15 -4.40 -7.42 -29.84
C ILE A 15 -5.33 -6.73 -28.83
N THR A 16 -4.91 -5.57 -28.35
CA THR A 16 -5.74 -4.64 -27.60
C THR A 16 -5.83 -3.33 -28.35
N SER A 17 -7.03 -2.88 -28.69
CA SER A 17 -7.28 -1.63 -29.40
C SER A 17 -7.90 -0.57 -28.50
N PHE A 18 -7.68 0.71 -28.87
CA PHE A 18 -8.14 1.89 -28.15
C PHE A 18 -8.73 2.90 -29.13
N THR A 19 -9.82 3.54 -28.72
CA THR A 19 -10.33 4.74 -29.40
C THR A 19 -10.24 5.95 -28.47
N TYR A 20 -10.18 7.14 -29.07
CA TYR A 20 -9.97 8.38 -28.34
C TYR A 20 -10.96 9.46 -28.78
N ASP A 21 -11.30 10.35 -27.86
CA ASP A 21 -12.00 11.58 -28.20
C ASP A 21 -11.08 12.64 -28.83
N ALA A 22 -11.63 13.80 -29.17
CA ALA A 22 -10.88 14.91 -29.72
C ALA A 22 -9.86 15.50 -28.73
N LEU A 23 -10.10 15.40 -27.43
CA LEU A 23 -9.23 15.86 -26.35
C LEU A 23 -8.10 14.88 -26.03
N GLY A 24 -8.20 13.62 -26.52
CA GLY A 24 -7.21 12.58 -26.30
C GLY A 24 -7.52 11.63 -25.15
N ASN A 25 -8.70 11.71 -24.60
CA ASN A 25 -9.16 10.75 -23.61
C ASN A 25 -9.51 9.42 -24.29
N VAL A 26 -9.20 8.30 -23.63
CA VAL A 26 -9.56 6.95 -24.11
C VAL A 26 -11.07 6.76 -23.99
N LEU A 27 -11.79 6.62 -25.09
CA LEU A 27 -13.22 6.37 -25.08
C LEU A 27 -13.53 4.88 -24.92
N THR A 28 -12.81 4.03 -25.65
CA THR A 28 -13.02 2.58 -25.57
C THR A 28 -11.71 1.84 -25.50
N LYS A 29 -11.75 0.68 -24.86
CA LYS A 29 -10.68 -0.33 -24.86
C LYS A 29 -11.28 -1.67 -25.23
N GLN A 30 -10.69 -2.35 -26.20
CA GLN A 30 -11.11 -3.68 -26.62
C GLN A 30 -9.94 -4.65 -26.53
N THR A 31 -10.06 -5.67 -25.72
CA THR A 31 -9.09 -6.78 -25.64
C THR A 31 -9.42 -7.83 -26.69
N ALA A 32 -8.46 -8.73 -26.98
CA ALA A 32 -8.68 -9.81 -27.97
C ALA A 32 -9.90 -10.70 -27.66
N ASN A 33 -10.24 -10.89 -26.37
CA ASN A 33 -11.43 -11.65 -25.98
C ASN A 33 -12.72 -10.87 -26.24
N LEU A 34 -12.77 -9.61 -25.86
CA LEU A 34 -13.92 -8.74 -26.11
C LEU A 34 -14.16 -8.52 -27.61
N ALA A 35 -13.08 -8.52 -28.42
CA ALA A 35 -13.19 -8.40 -29.87
C ALA A 35 -13.97 -9.56 -30.52
N LYS A 36 -13.83 -10.79 -29.98
CA LYS A 36 -14.59 -11.97 -30.46
C LYS A 36 -16.10 -11.81 -30.28
N GLU A 37 -16.52 -11.03 -29.30
CA GLU A 37 -17.92 -10.78 -28.96
C GLU A 37 -18.41 -9.41 -29.42
N GLY A 38 -17.55 -8.60 -30.06
CA GLY A 38 -17.88 -7.25 -30.46
C GLY A 38 -18.13 -6.27 -29.31
N LYS A 39 -17.60 -6.57 -28.10
CA LYS A 39 -17.80 -5.79 -26.89
C LYS A 39 -16.62 -4.86 -26.61
N PHE A 40 -16.86 -3.82 -25.81
CA PHE A 40 -15.89 -2.80 -25.44
C PHE A 40 -16.01 -2.43 -23.97
N ILE A 41 -14.89 -2.15 -23.31
CA ILE A 41 -14.87 -1.38 -22.08
C ILE A 41 -15.00 0.09 -22.48
N THR A 42 -15.94 0.83 -21.91
CA THR A 42 -16.16 2.24 -22.20
C THR A 42 -15.76 3.13 -21.03
N TYR A 43 -15.33 4.34 -21.34
CA TYR A 43 -14.88 5.33 -20.38
C TYR A 43 -15.68 6.61 -20.55
N ASP A 44 -16.24 7.12 -19.46
CA ASP A 44 -17.02 8.35 -19.43
C ASP A 44 -16.20 9.49 -18.83
N TYR A 45 -16.34 10.69 -19.36
CA TYR A 45 -15.57 11.86 -18.93
C TYR A 45 -16.44 13.10 -18.73
N ASP A 46 -16.04 13.92 -17.77
CA ASP A 46 -16.42 15.32 -17.65
C ASP A 46 -15.21 16.17 -18.07
N TYR A 47 -15.20 16.59 -19.34
CA TYR A 47 -14.02 17.18 -20.03
C TYR A 47 -12.82 16.21 -20.05
N GLN A 48 -11.85 16.39 -19.18
CA GLN A 48 -10.67 15.54 -19.03
C GLN A 48 -10.69 14.68 -17.74
N ARG A 49 -11.76 14.80 -16.95
CA ARG A 49 -11.91 14.04 -15.70
C ARG A 49 -12.69 12.75 -15.96
N LEU A 50 -12.06 11.62 -15.71
CA LEU A 50 -12.72 10.31 -15.82
C LEU A 50 -13.85 10.22 -14.78
N THR A 51 -15.08 9.99 -15.22
CA THR A 51 -16.27 9.87 -14.37
C THR A 51 -16.79 8.44 -14.28
N GLY A 52 -16.50 7.59 -15.27
CA GLY A 52 -16.95 6.21 -15.26
C GLY A 52 -16.06 5.28 -16.07
N ILE A 53 -16.08 4.00 -15.68
CA ILE A 53 -15.56 2.87 -16.46
C ILE A 53 -16.65 1.81 -16.45
N ASN A 54 -17.10 1.40 -17.63
CA ASN A 54 -18.17 0.43 -17.79
C ASN A 54 -17.63 -0.86 -18.41
N TYR A 55 -17.88 -1.97 -17.74
CA TYR A 55 -17.49 -3.31 -18.19
C TYR A 55 -18.69 -4.02 -18.80
N PRO A 56 -18.64 -4.46 -20.08
CA PRO A 56 -19.80 -4.98 -20.79
C PRO A 56 -20.32 -6.30 -20.22
N ASP A 57 -19.44 -7.17 -19.72
CA ASP A 57 -19.80 -8.49 -19.22
C ASP A 57 -20.06 -8.53 -17.71
N HIS A 58 -19.57 -7.52 -17.00
CA HIS A 58 -19.60 -7.44 -15.55
C HIS A 58 -19.98 -6.03 -15.08
N PRO A 59 -21.23 -5.59 -15.33
CA PRO A 59 -21.68 -4.24 -14.96
C PRO A 59 -21.63 -3.99 -13.45
N GLU A 60 -21.65 -5.06 -12.63
CA GLU A 60 -21.46 -4.99 -11.19
C GLU A 60 -20.06 -4.49 -10.80
N ASN A 61 -19.08 -4.61 -11.70
CA ASN A 61 -17.71 -4.13 -11.50
C ASN A 61 -17.48 -2.73 -12.06
N ASN A 62 -18.51 -2.06 -12.56
CA ASN A 62 -18.39 -0.70 -13.05
C ASN A 62 -17.82 0.22 -11.99
N VAL A 63 -16.97 1.16 -12.42
CA VAL A 63 -16.32 2.12 -11.53
C VAL A 63 -16.89 3.51 -11.79
N LYS A 64 -17.23 4.23 -10.74
CA LYS A 64 -17.70 5.62 -10.80
C LYS A 64 -16.79 6.52 -9.99
N TYR A 65 -16.49 7.69 -10.54
CA TYR A 65 -15.66 8.71 -9.91
C TYR A 65 -16.47 9.98 -9.70
N TYR A 66 -16.50 10.47 -8.48
CA TYR A 66 -17.21 11.69 -8.11
C TYR A 66 -16.21 12.75 -7.65
N TYR A 67 -16.31 13.92 -8.24
CA TYR A 67 -15.45 15.05 -7.93
C TYR A 67 -16.19 16.09 -7.10
N GLY A 68 -15.47 16.75 -6.20
CA GLY A 68 -16.04 17.77 -5.34
C GLY A 68 -16.50 19.00 -6.13
N GLY A 69 -17.78 19.37 -5.97
CA GLY A 69 -18.36 20.58 -6.55
C GLY A 69 -17.88 21.84 -5.83
N ARG A 70 -18.39 23.02 -6.25
CA ARG A 70 -17.99 24.35 -5.73
C ARG A 70 -18.16 24.50 -4.21
N ASN A 71 -19.10 23.78 -3.60
CA ASN A 71 -19.41 23.85 -2.17
C ASN A 71 -18.86 22.64 -1.38
N ALA A 72 -17.98 21.82 -2.00
CA ALA A 72 -17.41 20.66 -1.33
C ALA A 72 -16.52 21.08 -0.17
N SER A 73 -16.79 20.54 1.01
CA SER A 73 -15.98 20.76 2.22
C SER A 73 -14.65 19.98 2.16
N GLN A 74 -13.75 20.26 3.10
CA GLN A 74 -12.51 19.52 3.33
C GLN A 74 -11.57 19.49 2.12
N ASN A 75 -11.42 20.65 1.47
CA ASN A 75 -10.53 20.87 0.33
C ASN A 75 -10.77 19.94 -0.86
N ARG A 76 -11.99 19.41 -1.03
CA ARG A 76 -12.35 18.48 -2.10
C ARG A 76 -12.74 19.16 -3.42
N ILE A 77 -12.88 20.50 -3.46
CA ILE A 77 -13.31 21.23 -4.66
C ILE A 77 -12.43 20.84 -5.84
N GLY A 78 -13.04 20.33 -6.91
CA GLY A 78 -12.38 19.90 -8.13
C GLY A 78 -11.53 18.62 -8.00
N ARG A 79 -11.40 18.04 -6.80
CA ARG A 79 -10.64 16.82 -6.55
C ARG A 79 -11.54 15.59 -6.46
N LEU A 80 -10.98 14.41 -6.66
CA LEU A 80 -11.69 13.14 -6.50
C LEU A 80 -12.18 13.01 -5.05
N MET A 81 -13.50 12.99 -4.87
CA MET A 81 -14.13 12.91 -3.57
C MET A 81 -14.49 11.46 -3.18
N LEU A 82 -15.01 10.72 -4.15
CA LEU A 82 -15.48 9.36 -3.96
C LEU A 82 -15.20 8.53 -5.22
N ARG A 83 -14.76 7.29 -5.05
CA ARG A 83 -14.71 6.26 -6.07
C ARG A 83 -15.55 5.08 -5.62
N GLU A 84 -16.52 4.69 -6.42
CA GLU A 84 -17.31 3.48 -6.23
C GLU A 84 -16.86 2.39 -7.19
N ASP A 85 -16.81 1.16 -6.73
CA ASP A 85 -16.51 -0.03 -7.52
C ASP A 85 -17.37 -1.22 -7.05
N GLY A 86 -17.30 -2.35 -7.75
CA GLY A 86 -18.09 -3.55 -7.43
C GLY A 86 -17.86 -4.13 -6.02
N THR A 87 -16.82 -3.70 -5.31
CA THR A 87 -16.50 -4.14 -3.95
C THR A 87 -16.84 -3.10 -2.87
N GLY A 88 -17.36 -1.93 -3.26
CA GLY A 88 -17.74 -0.85 -2.36
C GLY A 88 -17.23 0.51 -2.79
N ALA A 89 -16.74 1.32 -1.86
CA ALA A 89 -16.36 2.70 -2.13
C ALA A 89 -15.10 3.15 -1.36
N ILE A 90 -14.38 4.12 -1.94
CA ILE A 90 -13.31 4.86 -1.26
C ILE A 90 -13.65 6.34 -1.29
N GLU A 91 -13.67 6.96 -0.13
CA GLU A 91 -13.83 8.40 0.05
C GLU A 91 -12.48 9.03 0.42
N TYR A 92 -12.19 10.19 -0.18
CA TYR A 92 -10.93 10.90 -0.02
C TYR A 92 -11.14 12.25 0.68
N PHE A 93 -10.21 12.61 1.55
CA PHE A 93 -10.18 13.87 2.29
C PHE A 93 -8.81 14.51 2.12
N TYR A 94 -8.79 15.83 1.91
CA TYR A 94 -7.56 16.52 1.53
C TYR A 94 -7.19 17.60 2.53
N GLY A 95 -5.89 17.77 2.74
CA GLY A 95 -5.31 18.87 3.48
C GLY A 95 -5.25 20.16 2.66
N LYS A 96 -4.68 21.20 3.23
CA LYS A 96 -4.63 22.53 2.63
C LYS A 96 -3.77 22.60 1.38
N MET A 97 -2.74 21.78 1.29
CA MET A 97 -1.83 21.71 0.13
C MET A 97 -2.33 20.74 -0.95
N GLY A 98 -3.43 20.02 -0.69
CA GLY A 98 -4.01 19.05 -1.63
C GLY A 98 -3.54 17.62 -1.42
N GLU A 99 -2.76 17.39 -0.39
CA GLU A 99 -2.35 16.06 0.08
C GLU A 99 -3.56 15.29 0.62
N VAL A 100 -3.56 13.96 0.48
CA VAL A 100 -4.60 13.11 1.05
C VAL A 100 -4.30 12.92 2.54
N ILE A 101 -5.14 13.46 3.42
CA ILE A 101 -4.98 13.34 4.87
C ILE A 101 -5.80 12.21 5.49
N LYS A 102 -6.80 11.70 4.76
CA LYS A 102 -7.66 10.60 5.23
C LYS A 102 -8.31 9.91 4.05
N THR A 103 -8.42 8.59 4.13
CA THR A 103 -9.32 7.79 3.28
C THR A 103 -10.26 6.98 4.15
N ARG A 104 -11.48 6.75 3.62
CA ARG A 104 -12.45 5.84 4.20
C ARG A 104 -12.83 4.82 3.14
N ARG A 105 -12.39 3.58 3.32
CA ARG A 105 -12.74 2.45 2.45
C ARG A 105 -13.90 1.70 3.06
N THR A 106 -15.00 1.62 2.36
CA THR A 106 -16.14 0.75 2.68
C THR A 106 -16.08 -0.47 1.79
N LEU A 107 -16.10 -1.66 2.38
CA LEU A 107 -16.13 -2.94 1.66
C LEU A 107 -17.51 -3.58 1.82
N ILE A 108 -18.05 -4.02 0.70
CA ILE A 108 -19.30 -4.76 0.60
C ILE A 108 -18.96 -6.14 0.07
N VAL A 109 -19.03 -7.15 0.93
CA VAL A 109 -18.82 -8.56 0.57
C VAL A 109 -20.16 -9.28 0.67
N PRO A 110 -20.60 -10.04 -0.35
CA PRO A 110 -21.84 -10.79 -0.30
C PRO A 110 -21.89 -11.68 0.97
N ASN A 111 -23.03 -11.66 1.65
CA ASN A 111 -23.29 -12.43 2.87
C ASN A 111 -22.41 -12.09 4.08
N GLN A 112 -21.77 -10.93 4.10
CA GLN A 112 -21.02 -10.43 5.25
C GLN A 112 -21.47 -9.03 5.65
N ALA A 113 -21.16 -8.65 6.90
CA ALA A 113 -21.40 -7.29 7.37
C ALA A 113 -20.50 -6.30 6.59
N ILE A 114 -21.05 -5.12 6.31
CA ILE A 114 -20.29 -4.03 5.67
C ILE A 114 -19.16 -3.61 6.60
N ALA A 115 -17.95 -3.64 6.09
CA ALA A 115 -16.75 -3.23 6.82
C ALA A 115 -16.27 -1.86 6.33
N THR A 116 -15.89 -1.00 7.27
CA THR A 116 -15.34 0.32 6.98
C THR A 116 -13.96 0.47 7.61
N TYR A 117 -12.98 0.84 6.79
CA TYR A 117 -11.59 1.02 7.17
C TYR A 117 -11.20 2.49 6.97
N VAL A 118 -10.63 3.09 7.99
CA VAL A 118 -10.17 4.48 7.96
C VAL A 118 -8.66 4.50 8.10
N THR A 119 -7.98 5.14 7.15
CA THR A 119 -6.53 5.41 7.23
C THR A 119 -6.33 6.91 7.23
N GLN A 120 -5.44 7.42 8.07
CA GLN A 120 -5.17 8.86 8.19
C GLN A 120 -3.66 9.13 8.05
N TRP A 121 -3.33 10.31 7.56
CA TRP A 121 -1.95 10.77 7.35
C TRP A 121 -1.80 12.20 7.81
N THR A 122 -0.64 12.52 8.38
CA THR A 122 -0.22 13.90 8.65
C THR A 122 1.09 14.18 7.94
N TYR A 123 1.27 15.43 7.53
CA TYR A 123 2.42 15.87 6.76
C TYR A 123 3.04 17.10 7.37
N ASP A 124 4.33 17.32 7.11
CA ASP A 124 5.01 18.55 7.47
C ASP A 124 4.79 19.65 6.40
N SER A 125 5.40 20.82 6.63
CA SER A 125 5.33 21.96 5.71
C SER A 125 6.00 21.72 4.35
N HIS A 126 6.81 20.66 4.21
CA HIS A 126 7.45 20.23 2.97
C HIS A 126 6.71 19.06 2.31
N ASN A 127 5.49 18.78 2.76
CA ASN A 127 4.65 17.67 2.29
C ASN A 127 5.31 16.27 2.47
N ARG A 128 6.17 16.13 3.50
CA ARG A 128 6.71 14.83 3.89
C ARG A 128 5.80 14.18 4.92
N LEU A 129 5.60 12.87 4.83
CA LEU A 129 4.75 12.10 5.74
C LEU A 129 5.35 12.08 7.15
N LEU A 130 4.64 12.61 8.14
CA LEU A 130 5.03 12.56 9.55
C LEU A 130 4.42 11.39 10.31
N GLU A 131 3.15 11.12 10.03
CA GLU A 131 2.39 10.12 10.77
C GLU A 131 1.36 9.44 9.88
N MET A 132 1.17 8.14 10.10
CA MET A 132 0.12 7.34 9.48
C MET A 132 -0.61 6.56 10.57
N ILE A 133 -1.94 6.56 10.54
CA ILE A 133 -2.80 5.79 11.44
C ILE A 133 -3.55 4.75 10.60
N TYR A 134 -3.33 3.50 10.91
CA TYR A 134 -4.00 2.36 10.28
C TYR A 134 -5.43 2.16 10.82
N PRO A 135 -6.28 1.38 10.11
CA PRO A 135 -7.65 1.11 10.56
C PRO A 135 -7.74 0.35 11.88
N ASP A 136 -6.71 -0.35 12.28
CA ASP A 136 -6.60 -1.08 13.55
C ASP A 136 -5.95 -0.25 14.67
N GLU A 137 -5.90 1.10 14.47
CA GLU A 137 -5.38 2.11 15.39
C GLU A 137 -3.86 2.07 15.59
N GLU A 138 -3.14 1.23 14.83
CA GLU A 138 -1.69 1.33 14.81
C GLU A 138 -1.24 2.68 14.24
N LYS A 139 -0.36 3.34 14.96
CA LYS A 139 0.21 4.64 14.61
C LYS A 139 1.67 4.48 14.20
N ILE A 140 2.01 4.88 12.99
CA ILE A 140 3.40 4.91 12.50
C ILE A 140 3.87 6.36 12.41
N THR A 141 5.04 6.64 12.96
CA THR A 141 5.68 7.94 12.94
C THR A 141 6.98 7.87 12.12
N TYR A 142 7.17 8.85 11.26
CA TYR A 142 8.33 8.99 10.38
C TYR A 142 9.20 10.15 10.84
N SER A 143 10.49 9.92 11.04
CA SER A 143 11.45 10.96 11.41
C SER A 143 12.47 11.16 10.30
N TYR A 144 12.86 12.41 10.09
CA TYR A 144 13.76 12.82 9.01
C TYR A 144 15.01 13.46 9.58
N ASN A 145 16.17 13.22 8.94
CA ASN A 145 17.42 13.89 9.28
C ASN A 145 17.41 15.35 8.79
N LEU A 146 18.46 16.10 9.11
CA LEU A 146 18.60 17.51 8.72
C LEU A 146 18.64 17.71 7.19
N GLY A 147 19.03 16.69 6.42
CA GLY A 147 19.00 16.70 4.96
C GLY A 147 17.61 16.39 4.38
N GLY A 148 16.61 16.11 5.22
CA GLY A 148 15.26 15.77 4.77
C GLY A 148 15.06 14.32 4.37
N GLN A 149 16.03 13.45 4.59
CA GLN A 149 15.96 12.04 4.29
C GLN A 149 15.35 11.27 5.47
N LEU A 150 14.58 10.22 5.18
CA LEU A 150 13.97 9.37 6.21
C LEU A 150 15.03 8.70 7.07
N GLU A 151 15.01 8.95 8.36
CA GLU A 151 15.99 8.41 9.30
C GLU A 151 15.46 7.26 10.15
N LYS A 152 14.19 7.36 10.60
CA LYS A 152 13.58 6.42 11.52
C LYS A 152 12.10 6.20 11.21
N VAL A 153 11.60 4.97 11.45
CA VAL A 153 10.18 4.60 11.39
C VAL A 153 9.80 3.92 12.70
N HIS A 154 8.90 4.55 13.47
CA HIS A 154 8.45 4.07 14.76
C HIS A 154 6.97 3.71 14.72
N GLY A 155 6.61 2.51 15.20
CA GLY A 155 5.26 2.04 15.35
C GLY A 155 4.79 2.09 16.80
N TYR A 156 3.51 2.34 17.02
CA TYR A 156 2.85 2.31 18.31
C TYR A 156 1.43 1.75 18.16
N LYS A 157 1.13 0.72 18.94
CA LYS A 157 -0.24 0.21 19.06
C LYS A 157 -0.36 -0.23 20.51
N SER A 158 -0.26 -0.70 21.36
CA SER A 158 -0.30 -0.96 22.80
C SER A 158 1.04 -0.63 23.45
N TYR A 159 2.11 -0.80 22.71
CA TYR A 159 3.49 -0.44 23.08
C TYR A 159 4.22 0.12 21.85
N GLY A 160 5.32 0.84 22.09
CA GLY A 160 6.14 1.40 21.02
C GLY A 160 7.21 0.40 20.55
N TYR A 161 7.49 0.38 19.26
CA TYR A 161 8.54 -0.42 18.63
C TYR A 161 9.05 0.27 17.38
N ASP A 162 10.31 0.02 17.04
CA ASP A 162 10.91 0.60 15.84
C ASP A 162 10.84 -0.42 14.70
N TYR A 163 10.14 -0.09 13.61
CA TYR A 163 10.24 -0.81 12.35
C TYR A 163 11.63 -0.64 11.76
N VAL A 164 12.10 0.61 11.79
CA VAL A 164 13.44 0.99 11.39
C VAL A 164 13.99 1.92 12.45
N SER A 165 15.04 1.50 13.15
CA SER A 165 15.64 2.30 14.19
C SER A 165 16.59 3.37 13.62
N LYS A 166 17.23 3.08 12.49
CA LYS A 166 18.08 4.06 11.79
C LYS A 166 18.32 3.69 10.34
N ILE A 167 18.33 4.72 9.46
CA ILE A 167 18.81 4.63 8.08
C ILE A 167 20.02 5.56 7.94
N GLY A 168 21.12 5.05 7.40
CA GLY A 168 22.29 5.85 7.05
C GLY A 168 22.36 6.14 5.57
N TYR A 169 22.93 7.30 5.23
CA TYR A 169 23.11 7.78 3.87
C TYR A 169 24.54 8.22 3.64
N ASP A 170 25.01 8.08 2.41
CA ASP A 170 26.29 8.66 1.97
C ASP A 170 26.10 10.11 1.47
N LYS A 171 27.20 10.70 0.99
CA LYS A 171 27.22 12.08 0.46
C LYS A 171 26.43 12.26 -0.84
N PHE A 172 26.03 11.17 -1.49
CA PHE A 172 25.20 11.15 -2.72
C PHE A 172 23.75 10.77 -2.43
N GLU A 173 23.34 10.81 -1.15
CA GLU A 173 21.97 10.46 -0.70
C GLU A 173 21.60 8.98 -0.93
N GLN A 174 22.58 8.12 -1.19
CA GLN A 174 22.36 6.69 -1.32
C GLN A 174 22.32 6.04 0.06
N ARG A 175 21.37 5.13 0.27
CA ARG A 175 21.27 4.40 1.55
C ARG A 175 22.46 3.47 1.71
N THR A 176 23.19 3.62 2.82
CA THR A 176 24.37 2.80 3.17
C THR A 176 24.02 1.66 4.09
N TYR A 177 23.08 1.86 5.01
CA TYR A 177 22.58 0.80 5.91
C TYR A 177 21.16 1.10 6.39
N ILE A 178 20.47 0.04 6.82
CA ILE A 178 19.19 0.09 7.53
C ILE A 178 19.33 -0.81 8.76
N THR A 179 18.99 -0.28 9.93
CA THR A 179 18.93 -1.03 11.19
C THR A 179 17.47 -1.25 11.56
N GLU A 180 17.06 -2.52 11.61
CA GLU A 180 15.72 -2.94 12.01
C GLU A 180 15.72 -3.48 13.43
N GLN A 181 14.59 -3.38 14.12
CA GLN A 181 14.45 -3.97 15.45
C GLN A 181 13.92 -5.41 15.32
N LEU A 182 14.58 -6.35 16.02
CA LEU A 182 14.08 -7.71 16.16
C LEU A 182 12.85 -7.70 17.08
N GLN A 183 11.71 -8.17 16.58
CA GLN A 183 10.53 -8.35 17.42
C GLN A 183 10.61 -9.70 18.16
N ILE A 184 10.48 -9.66 19.49
CA ILE A 184 10.36 -10.85 20.32
C ILE A 184 8.86 -11.16 20.42
N ILE A 185 8.41 -12.23 19.78
CA ILE A 185 7.06 -12.76 19.97
C ILE A 185 7.13 -13.79 21.10
N SER A 186 6.66 -13.43 22.30
CA SER A 186 6.55 -14.37 23.42
C SER A 186 5.26 -15.19 23.26
N HIS A 187 5.39 -16.52 23.19
CA HIS A 187 4.27 -17.43 23.31
C HIS A 187 4.11 -17.86 24.77
N SER A 188 2.87 -18.06 25.21
CA SER A 188 2.44 -18.36 26.59
C SER A 188 3.00 -19.68 27.21
N ARG A 189 4.00 -20.29 26.62
CA ARG A 189 4.68 -21.51 27.10
C ARG A 189 6.20 -21.38 27.22
N GLY A 190 6.71 -20.20 27.54
CA GLY A 190 8.14 -20.00 27.83
C GLY A 190 9.08 -20.05 26.62
N SER A 191 8.58 -20.04 25.40
CA SER A 191 9.38 -19.96 24.18
C SER A 191 9.21 -18.58 23.55
N ALA A 192 10.31 -17.89 23.22
CA ALA A 192 10.31 -16.61 22.53
C ALA A 192 10.82 -16.79 21.09
N PHE A 193 10.08 -16.25 20.11
CA PHE A 193 10.52 -16.18 18.73
C PHE A 193 11.02 -14.78 18.42
N LEU A 194 12.21 -14.69 17.88
CA LEU A 194 12.81 -13.46 17.38
C LEU A 194 12.66 -13.43 15.85
N PHE A 195 11.92 -12.49 15.33
CA PHE A 195 11.81 -12.27 13.87
C PHE A 195 12.58 -11.01 13.46
N SER A 196 13.40 -11.15 12.43
CA SER A 196 13.97 -10.00 11.70
C SER A 196 13.15 -9.81 10.42
N THR A 197 12.64 -8.62 10.19
CA THR A 197 11.80 -8.29 9.04
C THR A 197 12.57 -8.16 7.72
N SER A 198 13.91 -8.04 7.76
CA SER A 198 14.73 -7.82 6.55
C SER A 198 15.20 -9.07 5.82
N THR A 199 15.25 -10.19 6.51
CA THR A 199 15.73 -11.43 5.92
C THR A 199 15.02 -12.60 6.58
N SER A 200 13.87 -13.03 6.19
CA SER A 200 13.14 -14.26 6.60
C SER A 200 13.84 -15.22 7.61
N LYS A 201 14.51 -14.67 8.63
CA LYS A 201 15.26 -15.42 9.64
C LYS A 201 14.49 -15.37 10.95
N ALA A 202 13.94 -16.49 11.37
CA ALA A 202 13.33 -16.66 12.67
C ALA A 202 14.36 -17.32 13.62
N PHE A 203 14.51 -16.74 14.82
CA PHE A 203 15.31 -17.33 15.89
C PHE A 203 14.37 -17.88 16.95
N TRP A 204 14.57 -19.13 17.34
CA TRP A 204 13.82 -19.76 18.43
C TRP A 204 14.67 -19.82 19.68
N MET A 205 14.14 -19.46 20.83
CA MET A 205 14.82 -19.47 22.11
C MET A 205 13.96 -20.18 23.16
N GLU A 206 14.45 -21.28 23.69
CA GLU A 206 13.82 -21.99 24.81
C GLU A 206 14.37 -21.46 26.15
N SER A 207 13.47 -21.13 27.09
CA SER A 207 13.79 -20.46 28.34
C SER A 207 14.52 -21.36 29.37
N ASN A 208 14.57 -22.67 29.17
CA ASN A 208 15.16 -23.61 30.13
C ASN A 208 16.49 -24.25 29.71
N ASN A 209 16.93 -24.05 28.47
CA ASN A 209 18.26 -24.47 28.01
C ASN A 209 18.73 -23.43 27.03
N CYS A 210 19.81 -22.74 27.33
CA CYS A 210 20.43 -21.67 26.53
C CYS A 210 20.84 -22.19 25.14
N SER A 211 19.91 -22.64 24.32
CA SER A 211 20.15 -23.06 22.93
C SER A 211 19.44 -22.10 21.99
N MET A 212 20.19 -21.50 21.09
CA MET A 212 19.71 -20.58 20.06
C MET A 212 19.75 -21.30 18.72
N SER A 213 18.60 -21.54 18.09
CA SER A 213 18.52 -22.16 16.77
C SER A 213 18.01 -21.17 15.73
N LEU A 214 18.69 -21.12 14.58
CA LEU A 214 18.35 -20.26 13.45
C LEU A 214 17.50 -21.05 12.47
N LEU A 215 16.24 -20.62 12.25
CA LEU A 215 15.38 -21.16 11.20
C LEU A 215 15.42 -20.23 9.99
N VAL A 216 15.97 -20.70 8.88
CA VAL A 216 15.97 -19.97 7.60
C VAL A 216 14.84 -20.54 6.72
N SER A 217 13.83 -19.73 6.40
CA SER A 217 12.69 -20.14 5.56
C SER A 217 12.98 -19.93 4.07
N THR A 218 13.98 -20.59 3.53
CA THR A 218 14.08 -20.88 2.09
C THR A 218 14.72 -22.24 1.94
N ALA A 219 13.96 -23.21 1.49
CA ALA A 219 14.29 -24.55 0.96
C ALA A 219 15.56 -25.30 1.42
N SER A 220 16.26 -24.90 2.45
CA SER A 220 17.37 -25.63 3.06
C SER A 220 17.40 -25.38 4.56
N LEU A 221 16.96 -26.39 5.32
CA LEU A 221 17.12 -26.46 6.77
C LEU A 221 18.61 -26.63 7.09
N LEU A 222 19.28 -25.60 7.53
CA LEU A 222 20.58 -25.70 8.20
C LEU A 222 20.36 -25.48 9.70
N LEU A 223 20.31 -26.58 10.44
CA LEU A 223 20.32 -26.59 11.89
C LEU A 223 21.78 -26.37 12.35
N PHE A 224 22.08 -25.20 12.88
CA PHE A 224 23.31 -25.00 13.64
C PHE A 224 22.98 -25.01 15.13
N SER A 225 23.46 -26.02 15.83
CA SER A 225 23.44 -26.10 17.29
C SER A 225 24.75 -25.47 17.82
N PHE A 226 24.67 -24.34 18.49
CA PHE A 226 25.78 -23.79 19.24
C PHE A 226 25.68 -24.22 20.72
N GLY A 227 26.72 -24.89 21.19
CA GLY A 227 26.82 -25.33 22.58
C GLY A 227 26.88 -24.14 23.56
N CYS A 228 26.32 -24.35 24.72
CA CYS A 228 26.23 -23.43 25.83
C CYS A 228 27.62 -22.96 26.34
N PHE A 229 27.96 -21.68 26.19
CA PHE A 229 29.01 -21.06 26.97
C PHE A 229 28.41 -20.70 28.35
N ARG A 230 28.86 -21.37 29.39
CA ARG A 230 28.58 -20.98 30.77
C ARG A 230 29.21 -19.62 31.03
N ALA A 231 28.42 -18.56 31.17
CA ALA A 231 28.80 -17.39 31.91
C ALA A 231 28.49 -17.64 33.39
N LEU A 232 29.52 -17.71 34.18
CA LEU A 232 29.45 -17.64 35.64
C LEU A 232 28.94 -16.26 36.06
N CYS A 233 27.94 -16.23 36.92
CA CYS A 233 27.63 -15.08 37.76
C CYS A 233 28.78 -14.82 38.73
#